data_bcb561a87f10d11235017f4b806d6dd7
#
_entry.id   bcb561a87f10d11235017f4b806d6dd7
#
_cell.length_a   1.000
_cell.length_b   1.000
_cell.length_c   1.000
_cell.angle_alpha   90.00
_cell.angle_beta   90.00
_cell.angle_gamma   90.00
#
_symmetry.space_group_name_H-M   'P 1'
#
loop_
_entity.id
_entity.type
_entity.pdbx_description
1 polymer ?
#
loop_
_entity_poly.entity_id
_entity_poly.type
_entity_poly.pdbx_seq_one_letter_code
_entity_poly.pdbx_strand_id
1 'polypeptide(L)'
;MLPTPVITALSVARLDVGHHVGIDRQIPIGAAILTAELRGPRVFFTLGSCVLQPSDPADWLLTWIDEQLLREGATIAGYRLDDDAALLDHLPGAEWSPCIRALAGCGQQYALNLTASRDGDPLTFAQACANMGILCTPVDPAHRFAAWLRSDVSAIARDVQVDAIAVFRLVIRRLAVLNPVGRSIAAVLSNRLAAWLGETDHPAAQAHVADLLSAAD
;
A
#
# COMPACT_ATOMS: atom_id res chain seq x y z
N MET A 1 -21.22 -19.07 -7.82
CA MET A 1 -20.93 -18.41 -6.54
C MET A 1 -20.53 -16.97 -6.88
N LEU A 2 -21.09 -15.98 -6.21
CA LEU A 2 -20.61 -14.61 -6.41
C LEU A 2 -19.16 -14.53 -5.86
N PRO A 3 -18.24 -13.82 -6.54
CA PRO A 3 -16.89 -13.65 -6.03
C PRO A 3 -16.90 -12.98 -4.65
N THR A 4 -16.03 -13.43 -3.77
CA THR A 4 -15.89 -12.84 -2.43
C THR A 4 -15.32 -11.43 -2.59
N PRO A 5 -15.99 -10.37 -2.07
CA PRO A 5 -15.45 -9.02 -2.17
C PRO A 5 -14.10 -8.92 -1.46
N VAL A 6 -13.08 -8.48 -2.20
CA VAL A 6 -11.72 -8.30 -1.71
C VAL A 6 -11.26 -6.88 -2.00
N ILE A 7 -10.70 -6.21 -1.00
CA ILE A 7 -10.01 -4.93 -1.15
C ILE A 7 -8.55 -5.15 -0.76
N THR A 8 -7.66 -4.79 -1.66
CA THR A 8 -6.22 -4.93 -1.48
C THR A 8 -5.57 -3.56 -1.56
N ALA A 9 -4.90 -3.13 -0.49
CA ALA A 9 -4.15 -1.88 -0.44
C ALA A 9 -2.67 -2.17 -0.69
N LEU A 10 -2.11 -1.54 -1.71
CA LEU A 10 -0.71 -1.68 -2.12
C LEU A 10 0.09 -0.44 -1.72
N SER A 11 1.31 -0.67 -1.22
CA SER A 11 2.36 0.34 -1.10
C SER A 11 3.66 -0.21 -1.67
N VAL A 12 4.38 0.59 -2.48
CA VAL A 12 5.65 0.21 -3.11
C VAL A 12 6.79 1.00 -2.48
N ALA A 13 7.80 0.28 -1.97
CA ALA A 13 9.03 0.89 -1.50
C ALA A 13 9.93 1.21 -2.70
N ARG A 14 10.29 2.48 -2.79
CA ARG A 14 11.21 2.97 -3.81
C ARG A 14 12.51 3.47 -3.19
N LEU A 15 13.60 3.20 -3.87
CA LEU A 15 14.92 3.71 -3.55
C LEU A 15 15.22 4.86 -4.51
N ASP A 16 15.44 6.05 -3.97
CA ASP A 16 15.89 7.19 -4.75
C ASP A 16 17.41 7.16 -4.87
N VAL A 17 17.90 6.56 -5.94
CA VAL A 17 19.34 6.53 -6.23
C VAL A 17 19.82 7.84 -6.84
N GLY A 18 18.91 8.65 -7.37
CA GLY A 18 19.19 9.96 -7.94
C GLY A 18 19.74 10.94 -6.93
N HIS A 19 19.29 10.85 -5.68
CA HIS A 19 19.81 11.66 -4.58
C HIS A 19 21.34 11.53 -4.42
N HIS A 20 21.91 10.35 -4.73
CA HIS A 20 23.34 10.07 -4.61
C HIS A 20 24.14 10.27 -5.90
N VAL A 21 23.52 10.16 -7.07
CA VAL A 21 24.21 10.20 -8.36
C VAL A 21 23.79 11.39 -9.24
N GLY A 22 22.91 12.25 -8.75
CA GLY A 22 22.47 13.44 -9.48
C GLY A 22 21.56 13.16 -10.68
N ILE A 23 21.00 11.97 -10.77
CA ILE A 23 20.07 11.54 -11.83
C ILE A 23 18.75 11.19 -11.15
N ASP A 24 17.64 11.74 -11.61
CA ASP A 24 16.31 11.37 -11.10
C ASP A 24 15.99 9.92 -11.51
N ARG A 25 16.38 9.00 -10.65
CA ARG A 25 16.17 7.57 -10.86
C ARG A 25 15.67 6.90 -9.58
N GLN A 26 14.46 6.38 -9.65
CA GLN A 26 13.86 5.57 -8.61
C GLN A 26 13.90 4.09 -8.99
N ILE A 27 14.12 3.22 -8.01
CA ILE A 27 14.15 1.77 -8.18
C ILE A 27 13.18 1.16 -7.18
N PRO A 28 12.23 0.30 -7.60
CA PRO A 28 11.39 -0.43 -6.66
C PRO A 28 12.23 -1.52 -5.98
N ILE A 29 12.21 -1.52 -4.65
CA ILE A 29 12.97 -2.47 -3.83
C ILE A 29 12.10 -3.33 -2.93
N GLY A 30 10.79 -3.07 -2.90
CA GLY A 30 9.87 -3.87 -2.11
C GLY A 30 8.44 -3.37 -2.24
N ALA A 31 7.53 -4.14 -1.69
CA ALA A 31 6.13 -3.78 -1.59
C ALA A 31 5.50 -4.38 -0.34
N ALA A 32 4.42 -3.77 0.12
CA ALA A 32 3.53 -4.35 1.12
C ALA A 32 2.09 -4.30 0.64
N ILE A 33 1.33 -5.28 1.07
CA ILE A 33 -0.06 -5.48 0.69
C ILE A 33 -0.88 -5.81 1.93
N LEU A 34 -1.89 -4.96 2.20
CA LEU A 34 -2.94 -5.26 3.16
C LEU A 34 -4.20 -5.68 2.40
N THR A 35 -4.63 -6.91 2.60
CA THR A 35 -5.85 -7.45 2.00
C THR A 35 -6.95 -7.56 3.03
N ALA A 36 -8.13 -7.03 2.71
CA ALA A 36 -9.37 -7.22 3.45
C ALA A 36 -10.32 -8.10 2.62
N GLU A 37 -10.65 -9.27 3.11
CA GLU A 37 -11.53 -10.25 2.46
C GLU A 37 -12.83 -10.41 3.26
N LEU A 38 -13.97 -10.22 2.61
CA LEU A 38 -15.28 -10.40 3.22
C LEU A 38 -15.74 -11.85 3.07
N ARG A 39 -15.77 -12.62 4.15
CA ARG A 39 -16.30 -14.00 4.20
C ARG A 39 -17.54 -14.04 5.07
N GLY A 40 -18.71 -14.06 4.44
CA GLY A 40 -19.99 -13.94 5.15
C GLY A 40 -20.06 -12.62 5.92
N PRO A 41 -20.36 -12.62 7.24
CA PRO A 41 -20.45 -11.41 8.05
C PRO A 41 -19.09 -10.93 8.61
N ARG A 42 -17.99 -11.62 8.29
CA ARG A 42 -16.66 -11.35 8.84
C ARG A 42 -15.72 -10.76 7.79
N VAL A 43 -14.87 -9.84 8.23
CA VAL A 43 -13.76 -9.31 7.44
C VAL A 43 -12.46 -9.89 7.99
N PHE A 44 -11.67 -10.49 7.13
CA PHE A 44 -10.35 -11.05 7.45
C PHE A 44 -9.28 -10.15 6.84
N PHE A 45 -8.32 -9.78 7.66
CA PHE A 45 -7.17 -8.98 7.21
C PHE A 45 -5.93 -9.84 7.14
N THR A 46 -5.15 -9.64 6.08
CA THR A 46 -3.80 -10.21 5.92
C THR A 46 -2.86 -9.11 5.49
N LEU A 47 -1.73 -8.99 6.17
CA LEU A 47 -0.66 -8.05 5.83
C LEU A 47 0.58 -8.84 5.48
N GLY A 48 1.09 -8.61 4.27
CA GLY A 48 2.33 -9.22 3.78
C GLY A 48 3.25 -8.16 3.19
N SER A 49 4.53 -8.49 3.08
CA SER A 49 5.51 -7.67 2.39
C SER A 49 6.61 -8.52 1.77
N CYS A 50 7.17 -8.01 0.67
CA CYS A 50 8.38 -8.50 0.03
C CYS A 50 9.35 -7.33 -0.10
N VAL A 51 10.57 -7.49 0.38
CA VAL A 51 11.64 -6.49 0.23
C VAL A 51 12.87 -7.20 -0.29
N LEU A 52 13.39 -6.71 -1.41
CA LEU A 52 14.58 -7.25 -2.06
C LEU A 52 15.85 -6.82 -1.30
N GLN A 53 16.75 -7.77 -1.09
CA GLN A 53 18.12 -7.47 -0.74
C GLN A 53 18.91 -7.03 -2.00
N PRO A 54 20.06 -6.39 -1.86
CA PRO A 54 20.87 -6.00 -3.01
C PRO A 54 21.30 -7.14 -3.95
N SER A 55 21.32 -8.38 -3.44
CA SER A 55 21.68 -9.60 -4.16
C SER A 55 20.50 -10.36 -4.75
N ASP A 56 19.27 -9.99 -4.38
CA ASP A 56 18.09 -10.75 -4.82
C ASP A 56 17.73 -10.45 -6.27
N PRO A 57 17.19 -11.45 -7.00
CA PRO A 57 16.64 -11.23 -8.33
C PRO A 57 15.50 -10.23 -8.29
N ALA A 58 15.56 -9.22 -9.18
CA ALA A 58 14.57 -8.13 -9.18
C ALA A 58 13.16 -8.58 -9.58
N ASP A 59 13.03 -9.66 -10.36
CA ASP A 59 11.77 -10.28 -10.77
C ASP A 59 11.02 -10.98 -9.62
N TRP A 60 11.69 -11.28 -8.50
CA TRP A 60 11.03 -11.84 -7.32
C TRP A 60 9.95 -10.92 -6.76
N LEU A 61 10.18 -9.60 -6.82
CA LEU A 61 9.19 -8.63 -6.36
C LEU A 61 7.91 -8.70 -7.21
N LEU A 62 8.05 -8.78 -8.55
CA LEU A 62 6.90 -8.90 -9.44
C LEU A 62 6.15 -10.21 -9.21
N THR A 63 6.87 -11.33 -9.11
CA THR A 63 6.28 -12.65 -8.84
C THR A 63 5.47 -12.62 -7.55
N TRP A 64 6.03 -12.04 -6.47
CA TRP A 64 5.32 -11.92 -5.20
C TRP A 64 4.08 -11.04 -5.32
N ILE A 65 4.17 -9.88 -6.01
CA ILE A 65 3.03 -8.99 -6.21
C ILE A 65 1.94 -9.70 -7.03
N ASP A 66 2.28 -10.41 -8.10
CA ASP A 66 1.35 -11.18 -8.93
C ASP A 66 0.58 -12.21 -8.07
N GLU A 67 1.26 -12.95 -7.21
CA GLU A 67 0.64 -13.93 -6.31
C GLU A 67 -0.35 -13.30 -5.32
N GLN A 68 -0.07 -12.06 -4.87
CA GLN A 68 -0.89 -11.40 -3.86
C GLN A 68 -2.07 -10.62 -4.46
N LEU A 69 -1.90 -9.98 -5.62
CA LEU A 69 -2.89 -9.07 -6.19
C LEU A 69 -3.93 -9.74 -7.10
N LEU A 70 -3.59 -10.86 -7.74
CA LEU A 70 -4.39 -11.42 -8.84
C LEU A 70 -5.56 -12.27 -8.35
N ARG A 71 -6.42 -11.69 -7.53
CA ARG A 71 -7.70 -12.29 -7.13
C ARG A 71 -8.82 -11.75 -8.02
N GLU A 72 -9.63 -12.64 -8.58
CA GLU A 72 -10.75 -12.27 -9.43
C GLU A 72 -11.73 -11.33 -8.69
N GLY A 73 -12.10 -10.24 -9.34
CA GLY A 73 -13.03 -9.25 -8.79
C GLY A 73 -12.50 -8.43 -7.62
N ALA A 74 -11.21 -8.53 -7.30
CA ALA A 74 -10.61 -7.70 -6.25
C ALA A 74 -10.52 -6.23 -6.67
N THR A 75 -10.65 -5.34 -5.68
CA THR A 75 -10.31 -3.92 -5.82
C THR A 75 -8.89 -3.71 -5.32
N ILE A 76 -8.00 -3.29 -6.20
CA ILE A 76 -6.62 -2.90 -5.86
C ILE A 76 -6.60 -1.40 -5.64
N ALA A 77 -6.23 -0.97 -4.44
CA ALA A 77 -6.11 0.43 -4.08
C ALA A 77 -4.66 0.80 -3.81
N GLY A 78 -4.24 1.95 -4.27
CA GLY A 78 -2.93 2.54 -3.97
C GLY A 78 -2.94 4.04 -4.16
N TYR A 79 -1.96 4.72 -3.62
CA TYR A 79 -1.80 6.16 -3.80
C TYR A 79 -0.95 6.41 -5.05
N ARG A 80 -1.57 6.91 -6.13
CA ARG A 80 -0.96 7.08 -7.45
C ARG A 80 -0.49 5.74 -8.03
N LEU A 81 -1.44 4.79 -8.20
CA LEU A 81 -1.17 3.45 -8.74
C LEU A 81 -0.52 3.47 -10.12
N ASP A 82 -0.79 4.47 -10.93
CA ASP A 82 -0.16 4.71 -12.22
C ASP A 82 1.35 4.96 -12.09
N ASP A 83 1.79 5.71 -11.07
CA ASP A 83 3.21 5.90 -10.79
C ASP A 83 3.85 4.60 -10.30
N ASP A 84 3.16 3.83 -9.46
CA ASP A 84 3.65 2.53 -8.98
C ASP A 84 3.73 1.52 -10.14
N ALA A 85 2.75 1.50 -11.03
CA ALA A 85 2.80 0.67 -12.24
C ALA A 85 3.99 1.03 -13.14
N ALA A 86 4.19 2.33 -13.41
CA ALA A 86 5.31 2.82 -14.20
C ALA A 86 6.67 2.49 -13.56
N LEU A 87 6.75 2.57 -12.22
CA LEU A 87 7.96 2.21 -11.47
C LEU A 87 8.27 0.71 -11.56
N LEU A 88 7.26 -0.14 -11.39
CA LEU A 88 7.40 -1.60 -11.47
C LEU A 88 7.68 -2.08 -12.90
N ASP A 89 7.22 -1.34 -13.93
CA ASP A 89 7.47 -1.64 -15.34
C ASP A 89 8.96 -1.57 -15.75
N HIS A 90 9.79 -0.96 -14.90
CA HIS A 90 11.25 -0.97 -15.10
C HIS A 90 11.94 -2.26 -14.62
N LEU A 91 11.22 -3.17 -13.95
CA LEU A 91 11.79 -4.42 -13.49
C LEU A 91 11.89 -5.47 -14.63
N PRO A 92 12.92 -6.34 -14.62
CA PRO A 92 12.98 -7.46 -15.54
C PRO A 92 11.72 -8.32 -15.46
N GLY A 93 11.16 -8.70 -16.61
CA GLY A 93 9.95 -9.53 -16.68
C GLY A 93 8.64 -8.77 -16.54
N ALA A 94 8.68 -7.44 -16.43
CA ALA A 94 7.48 -6.60 -16.28
C ALA A 94 6.48 -6.77 -17.42
N GLU A 95 6.96 -6.98 -18.65
CA GLU A 95 6.14 -7.20 -19.84
C GLU A 95 5.26 -8.46 -19.75
N TRP A 96 5.64 -9.41 -18.90
CA TRP A 96 4.89 -10.67 -18.66
C TRP A 96 4.04 -10.61 -17.39
N SER A 97 4.26 -9.61 -16.52
CA SER A 97 3.57 -9.51 -15.24
C SER A 97 2.13 -9.03 -15.41
N PRO A 98 1.14 -9.83 -15.03
CA PRO A 98 -0.25 -9.42 -15.10
C PRO A 98 -0.61 -8.34 -14.05
N CYS A 99 0.15 -8.20 -12.95
CA CYS A 99 -0.10 -7.15 -11.97
C CYS A 99 0.10 -5.74 -12.56
N ILE A 100 1.09 -5.54 -13.43
CA ILE A 100 1.31 -4.25 -14.10
C ILE A 100 0.05 -3.82 -14.86
N ARG A 101 -0.55 -4.75 -15.62
CA ARG A 101 -1.81 -4.48 -16.34
C ARG A 101 -2.98 -4.21 -15.39
N ALA A 102 -3.03 -4.94 -14.26
CA ALA A 102 -4.06 -4.73 -13.25
C ALA A 102 -3.94 -3.34 -12.61
N LEU A 103 -2.72 -2.91 -12.26
CA LEU A 103 -2.45 -1.58 -11.70
C LEU A 103 -2.77 -0.46 -12.69
N ALA A 104 -2.49 -0.67 -13.98
CA ALA A 104 -2.86 0.24 -15.06
C ALA A 104 -4.37 0.23 -15.41
N GLY A 105 -5.19 -0.53 -14.67
CA GLY A 105 -6.65 -0.62 -14.91
C GLY A 105 -7.04 -1.46 -16.12
N CYS A 106 -6.12 -2.26 -16.68
CA CYS A 106 -6.34 -3.11 -17.86
C CYS A 106 -6.55 -4.59 -17.51
N GLY A 107 -6.67 -4.92 -16.21
CA GLY A 107 -6.88 -6.29 -15.70
C GLY A 107 -8.35 -6.62 -15.44
N GLN A 108 -8.58 -7.78 -14.80
CA GLN A 108 -9.91 -8.18 -14.30
C GLN A 108 -10.22 -7.57 -12.93
N GLN A 109 -9.23 -6.95 -12.30
CA GLN A 109 -9.31 -6.27 -11.03
C GLN A 109 -9.74 -4.80 -11.24
N TYR A 110 -10.35 -4.23 -10.22
CA TYR A 110 -10.69 -2.81 -10.22
C TYR A 110 -9.54 -2.00 -9.60
N ALA A 111 -8.85 -1.20 -10.41
CA ALA A 111 -7.84 -0.28 -9.92
C ALA A 111 -8.50 0.95 -9.28
N LEU A 112 -8.27 1.17 -7.99
CA LEU A 112 -8.70 2.36 -7.25
C LEU A 112 -7.48 3.26 -7.00
N ASN A 113 -7.23 4.15 -7.94
CA ASN A 113 -6.18 5.14 -7.81
C ASN A 113 -6.60 6.22 -6.81
N LEU A 114 -5.92 6.28 -5.67
CA LEU A 114 -6.11 7.29 -4.64
C LEU A 114 -5.20 8.47 -4.96
N THR A 115 -5.82 9.63 -5.19
CA THR A 115 -5.13 10.90 -5.36
C THR A 115 -5.81 11.94 -4.49
N ALA A 116 -5.07 12.91 -4.02
CA ALA A 116 -5.59 14.08 -3.34
C ALA A 116 -4.95 15.34 -3.92
N SER A 117 -5.71 16.41 -3.94
CA SER A 117 -5.22 17.73 -4.35
C SER A 117 -5.65 18.79 -3.34
N ARG A 118 -4.88 19.86 -3.24
CA ARG A 118 -5.24 21.05 -2.48
C ARG A 118 -4.99 22.27 -3.36
N ASP A 119 -6.02 23.10 -3.53
CA ASP A 119 -5.98 24.30 -4.37
C ASP A 119 -5.54 24.03 -5.83
N GLY A 120 -5.81 22.81 -6.33
CA GLY A 120 -5.43 22.36 -7.67
C GLY A 120 -4.08 21.65 -7.76
N ASP A 121 -3.25 21.74 -6.73
CA ASP A 121 -1.95 21.08 -6.70
C ASP A 121 -2.07 19.64 -6.16
N PRO A 122 -1.43 18.64 -6.81
CA PRO A 122 -1.43 17.26 -6.34
C PRO A 122 -0.64 17.15 -5.03
N LEU A 123 -1.26 16.52 -4.03
CA LEU A 123 -0.59 16.23 -2.76
C LEU A 123 0.32 15.00 -2.89
N THR A 124 1.41 15.01 -2.13
CA THR A 124 2.19 13.79 -1.89
C THR A 124 1.41 12.84 -0.97
N PHE A 125 1.80 11.56 -0.93
CA PHE A 125 1.19 10.57 -0.03
C PHE A 125 1.23 11.02 1.44
N ALA A 126 2.39 11.51 1.88
CA ALA A 126 2.57 12.00 3.25
C ALA A 126 1.64 13.19 3.57
N GLN A 127 1.50 14.15 2.63
CA GLN A 127 0.58 15.28 2.80
C GLN A 127 -0.88 14.83 2.83
N ALA A 128 -1.26 13.86 1.98
CA ALA A 128 -2.62 13.30 1.97
C ALA A 128 -2.93 12.59 3.29
N CYS A 129 -2.00 11.80 3.81
CA CYS A 129 -2.13 11.16 5.12
C CYS A 129 -2.23 12.17 6.26
N ALA A 130 -1.35 13.18 6.29
CA ALA A 130 -1.36 14.23 7.30
C ALA A 130 -2.68 15.01 7.31
N ASN A 131 -3.23 15.35 6.14
CA ASN A 131 -4.53 16.04 6.04
C ASN A 131 -5.70 15.21 6.57
N MET A 132 -5.56 13.89 6.64
CA MET A 132 -6.59 12.97 7.13
C MET A 132 -6.31 12.46 8.56
N GLY A 133 -5.25 12.93 9.21
CA GLY A 133 -4.79 12.43 10.51
C GLY A 133 -4.47 10.93 10.46
N ILE A 134 -3.74 10.49 9.43
CA ILE A 134 -3.34 9.09 9.23
C ILE A 134 -1.83 9.01 9.31
N LEU A 135 -1.33 8.14 10.18
CA LEU A 135 0.10 7.82 10.25
C LEU A 135 0.57 7.23 8.92
N CYS A 136 1.70 7.70 8.42
CA CYS A 136 2.47 7.09 7.34
C CYS A 136 3.96 7.24 7.61
N THR A 137 4.78 6.51 6.90
CA THR A 137 6.23 6.57 7.07
C THR A 137 6.77 7.91 6.56
N PRO A 138 7.67 8.57 7.33
CA PRO A 138 8.36 9.76 6.85
C PRO A 138 9.21 9.43 5.61
N VAL A 139 9.19 10.33 4.63
CA VAL A 139 10.03 10.18 3.43
C VAL A 139 11.45 10.63 3.80
N ASP A 140 12.34 9.66 4.01
CA ASP A 140 13.78 9.88 4.19
C ASP A 140 14.57 8.99 3.22
N PRO A 141 14.89 9.50 2.02
CA PRO A 141 15.60 8.73 1.00
C PRO A 141 16.97 8.24 1.46
N ALA A 142 17.70 9.06 2.22
CA ALA A 142 19.05 8.71 2.70
C ALA A 142 18.99 7.58 3.73
N HIS A 143 18.02 7.63 4.65
CA HIS A 143 17.81 6.56 5.63
C HIS A 143 17.45 5.24 4.97
N ARG A 144 16.52 5.26 4.01
CA ARG A 144 16.09 4.06 3.26
C ARG A 144 17.24 3.47 2.44
N PHE A 145 18.03 4.30 1.77
CA PHE A 145 19.20 3.86 1.04
C PHE A 145 20.24 3.20 1.95
N ALA A 146 20.52 3.82 3.10
CA ALA A 146 21.46 3.27 4.08
C ALA A 146 20.96 1.94 4.69
N ALA A 147 19.66 1.81 4.96
CA ALA A 147 19.06 0.57 5.44
C ALA A 147 19.20 -0.53 4.38
N TRP A 148 18.91 -0.25 3.12
CA TRP A 148 19.01 -1.20 2.04
C TRP A 148 20.44 -1.69 1.80
N LEU A 149 21.43 -0.79 1.82
CA LEU A 149 22.86 -1.16 1.70
C LEU A 149 23.34 -2.05 2.86
N ARG A 150 22.76 -1.90 4.06
CA ARG A 150 23.06 -2.75 5.21
C ARG A 150 22.26 -4.05 5.23
N SER A 151 21.43 -4.30 4.20
CA SER A 151 20.49 -5.42 4.14
C SER A 151 19.51 -5.44 5.33
N ASP A 152 19.18 -4.27 5.88
CA ASP A 152 18.15 -4.12 6.91
C ASP A 152 16.75 -4.10 6.26
N VAL A 153 16.39 -5.25 5.69
CA VAL A 153 15.11 -5.44 5.01
C VAL A 153 13.92 -5.34 5.98
N SER A 154 14.15 -5.62 7.27
CA SER A 154 13.09 -5.57 8.28
C SER A 154 12.59 -4.16 8.54
N ALA A 155 13.48 -3.17 8.56
CA ALA A 155 13.11 -1.76 8.69
C ALA A 155 12.29 -1.30 7.47
N ILE A 156 12.76 -1.61 6.25
CA ILE A 156 12.06 -1.26 5.02
C ILE A 156 10.68 -1.98 4.94
N ALA A 157 10.62 -3.26 5.30
CA ALA A 157 9.38 -4.03 5.33
C ALA A 157 8.36 -3.40 6.28
N ARG A 158 8.78 -3.02 7.49
CA ARG A 158 7.91 -2.34 8.45
C ARG A 158 7.37 -1.02 7.88
N ASP A 159 8.23 -0.23 7.26
CA ASP A 159 7.85 1.06 6.70
C ASP A 159 6.77 0.91 5.62
N VAL A 160 6.96 0.02 4.63
CA VAL A 160 5.96 -0.17 3.58
C VAL A 160 4.68 -0.83 4.10
N GLN A 161 4.74 -1.62 5.18
CA GLN A 161 3.56 -2.18 5.83
C GLN A 161 2.75 -1.10 6.55
N VAL A 162 3.42 -0.13 7.22
CA VAL A 162 2.76 1.06 7.77
C VAL A 162 2.04 1.81 6.65
N ASP A 163 2.72 2.03 5.52
CA ASP A 163 2.14 2.74 4.38
C ASP A 163 0.97 1.97 3.74
N ALA A 164 1.03 0.63 3.64
CA ALA A 164 -0.09 -0.17 3.12
C ALA A 164 -1.34 -0.07 4.03
N ILE A 165 -1.17 -0.04 5.35
CA ILE A 165 -2.27 0.21 6.30
C ILE A 165 -2.80 1.65 6.11
N ALA A 166 -1.92 2.64 5.92
CA ALA A 166 -2.32 4.01 5.66
C ALA A 166 -3.14 4.14 4.37
N VAL A 167 -2.72 3.48 3.28
CA VAL A 167 -3.49 3.42 2.02
C VAL A 167 -4.88 2.84 2.27
N PHE A 168 -5.01 1.75 3.03
CA PHE A 168 -6.31 1.17 3.34
C PHE A 168 -7.18 2.13 4.16
N ARG A 169 -6.62 2.86 5.12
CA ARG A 169 -7.33 3.91 5.87
C ARG A 169 -7.81 5.04 4.96
N LEU A 170 -7.03 5.43 3.93
CA LEU A 170 -7.47 6.38 2.90
C LEU A 170 -8.64 5.84 2.08
N VAL A 171 -8.66 4.54 1.73
CA VAL A 171 -9.83 3.89 1.10
C VAL A 171 -11.07 4.05 1.97
N ILE A 172 -10.97 3.75 3.27
CA ILE A 172 -12.08 3.90 4.22
C ILE A 172 -12.59 5.35 4.24
N ARG A 173 -11.68 6.34 4.30
CA ARG A 173 -12.05 7.76 4.27
C ARG A 173 -12.75 8.15 2.98
N ARG A 174 -12.27 7.65 1.83
CA ARG A 174 -12.91 7.89 0.53
C ARG A 174 -14.32 7.29 0.46
N LEU A 175 -14.50 6.05 0.93
CA LEU A 175 -15.81 5.41 0.98
C LEU A 175 -16.80 6.19 1.84
N ALA A 176 -16.37 6.75 2.97
CA ALA A 176 -17.22 7.48 3.90
C ALA A 176 -17.86 8.74 3.29
N VAL A 177 -17.23 9.34 2.27
CA VAL A 177 -17.71 10.58 1.64
C VAL A 177 -18.48 10.34 0.33
N LEU A 178 -18.48 9.11 -0.22
CA LEU A 178 -19.13 8.83 -1.51
C LEU A 178 -20.66 8.93 -1.44
N ASN A 179 -21.26 8.20 -0.52
CA ASN A 179 -22.72 8.12 -0.36
C ASN A 179 -23.08 7.45 0.99
N PRO A 180 -24.37 7.40 1.40
CA PRO A 180 -24.77 6.78 2.66
C PRO A 180 -24.35 5.31 2.80
N VAL A 181 -24.42 4.53 1.73
CA VAL A 181 -24.00 3.11 1.73
C VAL A 181 -22.48 3.00 1.94
N GLY A 182 -21.70 3.81 1.22
CA GLY A 182 -20.24 3.89 1.40
C GLY A 182 -19.87 4.27 2.83
N ARG A 183 -20.61 5.18 3.46
CA ARG A 183 -20.42 5.56 4.88
C ARG A 183 -20.64 4.39 5.81
N SER A 184 -21.70 3.60 5.61
CA SER A 184 -21.97 2.41 6.41
C SER A 184 -20.88 1.35 6.24
N ILE A 185 -20.42 1.12 5.02
CA ILE A 185 -19.32 0.20 4.72
C ILE A 185 -18.03 0.70 5.39
N ALA A 186 -17.71 1.99 5.27
CA ALA A 186 -16.54 2.59 5.89
C ALA A 186 -16.54 2.41 7.41
N ALA A 187 -17.68 2.60 8.07
CA ALA A 187 -17.80 2.41 9.52
C ALA A 187 -17.53 0.95 9.92
N VAL A 188 -18.06 -0.01 9.18
CA VAL A 188 -17.80 -1.45 9.42
C VAL A 188 -16.33 -1.78 9.22
N LEU A 189 -15.72 -1.34 8.11
CA LEU A 189 -14.33 -1.59 7.81
C LEU A 189 -13.40 -0.94 8.84
N SER A 190 -13.70 0.30 9.27
CA SER A 190 -12.94 1.01 10.30
C SER A 190 -12.93 0.25 11.62
N ASN A 191 -14.12 -0.18 12.11
CA ASN A 191 -14.23 -0.93 13.36
C ASN A 191 -13.52 -2.30 13.29
N ARG A 192 -13.64 -3.00 12.15
CA ARG A 192 -12.95 -4.29 11.96
C ARG A 192 -11.44 -4.14 11.83
N LEU A 193 -10.97 -3.10 11.14
CA LEU A 193 -9.55 -2.79 11.06
C LEU A 193 -8.99 -2.46 12.44
N ALA A 194 -9.65 -1.61 13.22
CA ALA A 194 -9.23 -1.25 14.57
C ALA A 194 -9.12 -2.48 15.49
N ALA A 195 -10.10 -3.40 15.43
CA ALA A 195 -10.06 -4.65 16.19
C ALA A 195 -8.87 -5.51 15.77
N TRP A 196 -8.67 -5.72 14.47
CA TRP A 196 -7.55 -6.50 13.95
C TRP A 196 -6.18 -5.90 14.29
N LEU A 197 -6.04 -4.57 14.20
CA LEU A 197 -4.81 -3.87 14.59
C LEU A 197 -4.48 -4.09 16.08
N GLY A 198 -5.49 -4.10 16.94
CA GLY A 198 -5.33 -4.35 18.39
C GLY A 198 -5.03 -5.81 18.76
N GLU A 199 -5.42 -6.76 17.91
CA GLU A 199 -5.26 -8.20 18.15
C GLU A 199 -3.96 -8.78 17.59
N THR A 200 -3.31 -8.07 16.64
CA THR A 200 -2.09 -8.55 15.99
C THR A 200 -0.83 -7.98 16.63
N ASP A 201 0.20 -8.83 16.82
CA ASP A 201 1.51 -8.42 17.31
C ASP A 201 2.42 -7.79 16.24
N HIS A 202 1.84 -7.43 15.08
CA HIS A 202 2.59 -6.91 13.96
C HIS A 202 3.09 -5.47 14.25
N PRO A 203 4.41 -5.17 14.14
CA PRO A 203 4.96 -3.86 14.52
C PRO A 203 4.34 -2.67 13.75
N ALA A 204 4.01 -2.87 12.46
CA ALA A 204 3.32 -1.85 11.66
C ALA A 204 1.88 -1.59 12.16
N ALA A 205 1.17 -2.63 12.60
CA ALA A 205 -0.16 -2.51 13.17
C ALA A 205 -0.12 -1.74 14.50
N GLN A 206 0.84 -2.04 15.37
CA GLN A 206 1.01 -1.35 16.65
C GLN A 206 1.27 0.15 16.49
N ALA A 207 2.00 0.56 15.45
CA ALA A 207 2.20 1.97 15.12
C ALA A 207 0.85 2.67 14.82
N HIS A 208 -0.05 2.03 14.07
CA HIS A 208 -1.38 2.55 13.78
C HIS A 208 -2.34 2.51 14.97
N VAL A 209 -2.20 1.57 15.89
CA VAL A 209 -2.96 1.56 17.16
C VAL A 209 -2.62 2.80 17.98
N ALA A 210 -1.33 3.11 18.14
CA ALA A 210 -0.88 4.30 18.85
C ALA A 210 -1.43 5.59 18.21
N ASP A 211 -1.41 5.67 16.86
CA ASP A 211 -1.98 6.79 16.10
C ASP A 211 -3.50 6.95 16.31
N LEU A 212 -4.25 5.84 16.30
CA LEU A 212 -5.70 5.86 16.53
C LEU A 212 -6.06 6.31 17.96
N LEU A 213 -5.28 5.90 18.95
CA LEU A 213 -5.48 6.30 20.34
C LEU A 213 -5.18 7.79 20.54
N SER A 214 -4.08 8.30 19.96
CA SER A 214 -3.70 9.71 20.05
C SER A 214 -4.69 10.66 19.34
N ALA A 215 -5.42 10.18 18.34
CA ALA A 215 -6.44 10.97 17.63
C ALA A 215 -7.80 11.00 18.36
N ALA A 216 -7.97 10.22 19.42
CA ALA A 216 -9.19 10.15 20.22
C ALA A 216 -9.18 11.09 21.45
N ASP A 217 -7.99 11.60 21.83
CA ASP A 217 -7.76 12.57 22.89
C ASP A 217 -7.82 14.00 22.33
#